data_6c90c0627e42576f7d1ad87a70d3af94
#
_entry.id   6c90c0627e42576f7d1ad87a70d3af94
#
_cell.length_a   1.000
_cell.length_b   1.000
_cell.length_c   1.000
_cell.angle_alpha   90.00
_cell.angle_beta   90.00
_cell.angle_gamma   90.00
#
_symmetry.space_group_name_H-M   'P 1'
#
loop_
_entity.id
_entity.type
_entity.pdbx_description
1 polymer ?
#
loop_
_entity_poly.entity_id
_entity_poly.type
_entity_poly.pdbx_seq_one_letter_code
_entity_poly.pdbx_strand_id
1 'polypeptide(L)'
;MLGLKPIKLLPARERVASALRKAIISKSIPEGAELTLENTAQELGVSVTPVREAFQILARDGLLEVKQNKCAIVLGVTEKTIREHYQLRAALEGTACMLCCQNNADLSKIKNCVDTAEEALSHQQTGNYTDYNQSFHFEIWEASGNEKMRNLLSELWNGLSIGVEMSELDYALNSQSEHKKIYAALEARDAMASRAEMEKHILRSMDDALTYYL
;
A
#
# COMPACT_ATOMS: atom_id res chain seq x y z
N MET A 1 17.54 -2.56 34.83
CA MET A 1 16.66 -2.34 33.67
C MET A 1 16.14 -3.70 33.25
N LEU A 2 14.82 -3.84 33.02
CA LEU A 2 14.15 -5.13 32.78
C LEU A 2 14.37 -5.73 31.37
N GLY A 3 15.20 -5.14 30.52
CA GLY A 3 15.55 -5.64 29.19
C GLY A 3 14.37 -5.79 28.21
N LEU A 4 13.20 -5.20 28.49
CA LEU A 4 12.01 -5.28 27.67
C LEU A 4 12.18 -4.42 26.40
N LYS A 5 11.87 -5.03 25.26
CA LYS A 5 11.79 -4.28 23.98
C LYS A 5 10.41 -3.66 23.86
N PRO A 6 10.28 -2.41 23.35
CA PRO A 6 8.98 -1.79 23.09
C PRO A 6 8.17 -2.64 22.11
N ILE A 7 6.91 -2.87 22.43
CA ILE A 7 5.96 -3.49 21.49
C ILE A 7 5.52 -2.40 20.50
N LYS A 8 5.91 -2.52 19.25
CA LYS A 8 5.48 -1.63 18.17
C LYS A 8 4.11 -2.09 17.67
N LEU A 9 3.05 -1.62 18.30
CA LEU A 9 1.70 -1.74 17.78
C LEU A 9 1.38 -0.47 16.98
N LEU A 10 0.72 -0.63 15.83
CA LEU A 10 0.16 0.50 15.10
C LEU A 10 -0.81 1.26 16.03
N PRO A 11 -0.86 2.61 15.94
CA PRO A 11 -1.84 3.40 16.66
C PRO A 11 -3.26 2.88 16.46
N ALA A 12 -4.12 2.99 17.48
CA ALA A 12 -5.48 2.46 17.40
C ALA A 12 -6.26 3.02 16.20
N ARG A 13 -6.10 4.30 15.87
CA ARG A 13 -6.69 4.93 14.69
C ARG A 13 -6.29 4.26 13.38
N GLU A 14 -5.01 3.86 13.23
CA GLU A 14 -4.52 3.21 12.01
C GLU A 14 -5.08 1.79 11.88
N ARG A 15 -5.20 1.07 12.99
CA ARG A 15 -5.81 -0.27 13.00
C ARG A 15 -7.29 -0.20 12.63
N VAL A 16 -8.02 0.80 13.17
CA VAL A 16 -9.43 1.03 12.84
C VAL A 16 -9.58 1.42 11.37
N ALA A 17 -8.76 2.36 10.88
CA ALA A 17 -8.79 2.77 9.48
C ALA A 17 -8.50 1.59 8.55
N SER A 18 -7.51 0.75 8.86
CA SER A 18 -7.20 -0.45 8.08
C SER A 18 -8.34 -1.47 8.06
N ALA A 19 -8.98 -1.72 9.20
CA ALA A 19 -10.12 -2.64 9.27
C ALA A 19 -11.33 -2.16 8.45
N LEU A 20 -11.70 -0.88 8.59
CA LEU A 20 -12.80 -0.28 7.85
C LEU A 20 -12.48 -0.22 6.34
N ARG A 21 -11.27 0.16 5.97
CA ARG A 21 -10.82 0.18 4.59
C ARG A 21 -10.96 -1.19 3.94
N LYS A 22 -10.48 -2.24 4.61
CA LYS A 22 -10.62 -3.62 4.14
C LYS A 22 -12.10 -3.99 3.94
N ALA A 23 -12.98 -3.64 4.88
CA ALA A 23 -14.41 -3.94 4.79
C ALA A 23 -15.12 -3.17 3.66
N ILE A 24 -14.73 -1.91 3.40
CA ILE A 24 -15.24 -1.10 2.29
C ILE A 24 -14.76 -1.64 0.96
N ILE A 25 -13.46 -1.93 0.84
CA ILE A 25 -12.85 -2.45 -0.39
C ILE A 25 -13.43 -3.82 -0.74
N SER A 26 -13.60 -4.72 0.23
CA SER A 26 -14.23 -6.03 0.00
C SER A 26 -15.74 -5.98 -0.18
N LYS A 27 -16.34 -4.78 -0.22
CA LYS A 27 -17.79 -4.55 -0.29
C LYS A 27 -18.59 -5.20 0.88
N SER A 28 -17.90 -5.63 1.95
CA SER A 28 -18.56 -6.10 3.19
C SER A 28 -19.36 -4.98 3.85
N ILE A 29 -18.89 -3.74 3.70
CA ILE A 29 -19.66 -2.53 3.96
C ILE A 29 -19.97 -1.89 2.61
N PRO A 30 -21.25 -1.87 2.17
CA PRO A 30 -21.59 -1.41 0.84
C PRO A 30 -21.51 0.12 0.71
N GLU A 31 -21.35 0.59 -0.52
CA GLU A 31 -21.50 2.01 -0.86
C GLU A 31 -22.87 2.55 -0.42
N GLY A 32 -22.90 3.78 0.09
CA GLY A 32 -24.08 4.42 0.66
C GLY A 32 -24.40 4.01 2.10
N ALA A 33 -23.69 3.03 2.68
CA ALA A 33 -23.89 2.67 4.08
C ALA A 33 -23.53 3.82 5.01
N GLU A 34 -24.34 4.02 6.04
CA GLU A 34 -24.10 5.00 7.10
C GLU A 34 -23.37 4.32 8.27
N LEU A 35 -22.22 4.86 8.62
CA LEU A 35 -21.40 4.45 9.77
C LEU A 35 -21.52 5.49 10.88
N THR A 36 -21.95 5.08 12.07
CA THR A 36 -21.93 5.95 13.25
C THR A 36 -20.69 5.68 14.09
N LEU A 37 -20.19 6.71 14.78
CA LEU A 37 -19.01 6.57 15.64
C LEU A 37 -19.23 5.55 16.75
N GLU A 38 -20.41 5.56 17.35
CA GLU A 38 -20.78 4.72 18.48
C GLU A 38 -20.88 3.25 18.08
N ASN A 39 -21.63 2.93 17.01
CA ASN A 39 -21.79 1.55 16.54
C ASN A 39 -20.44 0.98 16.06
N THR A 40 -19.69 1.75 15.27
CA THR A 40 -18.37 1.31 14.78
C THR A 40 -17.41 1.05 15.95
N ALA A 41 -17.42 1.90 16.98
CA ALA A 41 -16.60 1.73 18.17
C ALA A 41 -16.99 0.46 18.94
N GLN A 42 -18.27 0.17 19.07
CA GLN A 42 -18.79 -1.03 19.72
C GLN A 42 -18.40 -2.30 18.97
N GLU A 43 -18.60 -2.34 17.65
CA GLU A 43 -18.26 -3.51 16.81
C GLU A 43 -16.77 -3.81 16.82
N LEU A 44 -15.92 -2.78 16.80
CA LEU A 44 -14.47 -2.93 16.80
C LEU A 44 -13.86 -3.08 18.21
N GLY A 45 -14.65 -2.97 19.26
CA GLY A 45 -14.17 -3.08 20.66
C GLY A 45 -13.18 -1.98 21.04
N VAL A 46 -13.38 -0.76 20.53
CA VAL A 46 -12.51 0.40 20.79
C VAL A 46 -13.32 1.60 21.31
N SER A 47 -12.65 2.64 21.80
CA SER A 47 -13.33 3.91 22.12
C SER A 47 -13.68 4.72 20.86
N VAL A 48 -14.58 5.69 20.98
CA VAL A 48 -15.04 6.56 19.88
C VAL A 48 -13.90 7.41 19.29
N THR A 49 -12.90 7.77 20.08
CA THR A 49 -11.81 8.66 19.64
C THR A 49 -11.02 8.08 18.44
N PRO A 50 -10.47 6.87 18.49
CA PRO A 50 -9.75 6.29 17.34
C PRO A 50 -10.66 6.07 16.12
N VAL A 51 -11.97 5.84 16.31
CA VAL A 51 -12.93 5.73 15.20
C VAL A 51 -13.09 7.07 14.49
N ARG A 52 -13.25 8.16 15.26
CA ARG A 52 -13.35 9.51 14.70
C ARG A 52 -12.11 9.88 13.88
N GLU A 53 -10.92 9.59 14.42
CA GLU A 53 -9.65 9.81 13.71
C GLU A 53 -9.56 8.94 12.44
N ALA A 54 -9.97 7.68 12.51
CA ALA A 54 -10.03 6.77 11.37
C ALA A 54 -10.99 7.26 10.28
N PHE A 55 -12.18 7.79 10.65
CA PHE A 55 -13.11 8.37 9.68
C PHE A 55 -12.48 9.55 8.94
N GLN A 56 -11.69 10.39 9.63
CA GLN A 56 -10.97 11.50 8.97
C GLN A 56 -9.88 11.00 8.02
N ILE A 57 -9.18 9.91 8.38
CA ILE A 57 -8.20 9.25 7.49
C ILE A 57 -8.92 8.75 6.23
N LEU A 58 -9.99 7.98 6.38
CA LEU A 58 -10.73 7.38 5.26
C LEU A 58 -11.46 8.44 4.40
N ALA A 59 -11.85 9.58 4.99
CA ALA A 59 -12.41 10.69 4.23
C ALA A 59 -11.35 11.36 3.35
N ARG A 60 -10.13 11.53 3.84
CA ARG A 60 -9.00 12.01 3.01
C ARG A 60 -8.66 11.04 1.88
N ASP A 61 -8.82 9.74 2.13
CA ASP A 61 -8.63 8.69 1.13
C ASP A 61 -9.79 8.60 0.12
N GLY A 62 -10.86 9.41 0.30
CA GLY A 62 -12.03 9.43 -0.56
C GLY A 62 -12.95 8.21 -0.40
N LEU A 63 -12.80 7.43 0.66
CA LEU A 63 -13.61 6.25 0.94
C LEU A 63 -14.84 6.55 1.79
N LEU A 64 -14.82 7.63 2.55
CA LEU A 64 -15.92 8.10 3.40
C LEU A 64 -16.23 9.58 3.18
N GLU A 65 -17.49 9.95 3.35
CA GLU A 65 -17.91 11.34 3.52
C GLU A 65 -18.35 11.55 4.97
N VAL A 66 -17.59 12.32 5.74
CA VAL A 66 -17.94 12.61 7.14
C VAL A 66 -19.03 13.68 7.20
N LYS A 67 -20.12 13.38 7.87
CA LYS A 67 -21.27 14.29 8.10
C LYS A 67 -21.21 14.95 9.48
N GLN A 68 -21.91 16.06 9.65
CA GLN A 68 -21.89 16.84 10.91
C GLN A 68 -22.43 16.08 12.13
N ASN A 69 -23.27 15.06 11.96
CA ASN A 69 -23.97 14.33 13.02
C ASN A 69 -23.23 13.10 13.53
N LYS A 70 -21.89 13.13 13.59
CA LYS A 70 -21.06 12.00 14.07
C LYS A 70 -21.22 10.70 13.26
N CYS A 71 -21.65 10.80 12.02
CA CYS A 71 -21.72 9.69 11.09
C CYS A 71 -20.86 9.94 9.84
N ALA A 72 -20.61 8.90 9.09
CA ALA A 72 -19.96 8.94 7.80
C ALA A 72 -20.74 8.08 6.81
N ILE A 73 -20.78 8.51 5.55
CA ILE A 73 -21.34 7.74 4.44
C ILE A 73 -20.20 7.08 3.69
N VAL A 74 -20.34 5.81 3.39
CA VAL A 74 -19.39 5.06 2.58
C VAL A 74 -19.52 5.49 1.13
N LEU A 75 -18.44 6.04 0.56
CA LEU A 75 -18.37 6.42 -0.86
C LEU A 75 -17.97 5.24 -1.75
N GLY A 76 -17.41 4.18 -1.14
CA GLY A 76 -16.87 3.05 -1.88
C GLY A 76 -15.56 3.37 -2.60
N VAL A 77 -15.18 2.48 -3.52
CA VAL A 77 -13.99 2.65 -4.38
C VAL A 77 -14.48 3.02 -5.77
N THR A 78 -14.09 4.18 -6.25
CA THR A 78 -14.46 4.69 -7.58
C THR A 78 -13.26 4.61 -8.53
N GLU A 79 -13.51 4.60 -9.84
CA GLU A 79 -12.44 4.71 -10.84
C GLU A 79 -11.53 5.91 -10.56
N LYS A 80 -12.13 7.04 -10.18
CA LYS A 80 -11.40 8.27 -9.86
C LYS A 80 -10.44 8.06 -8.68
N THR A 81 -10.91 7.47 -7.58
CA THR A 81 -10.08 7.22 -6.39
C THR A 81 -8.95 6.25 -6.68
N ILE A 82 -9.18 5.22 -7.50
CA ILE A 82 -8.14 4.29 -7.93
C ILE A 82 -7.08 5.05 -8.75
N ARG A 83 -7.48 5.78 -9.78
CA ARG A 83 -6.55 6.51 -10.66
C ARG A 83 -5.71 7.52 -9.86
N GLU A 84 -6.33 8.37 -9.05
CA GLU A 84 -5.63 9.37 -8.24
C GLU A 84 -4.63 8.73 -7.28
N HIS A 85 -5.00 7.62 -6.64
CA HIS A 85 -4.14 6.88 -5.72
C HIS A 85 -2.89 6.31 -6.42
N TYR A 86 -3.08 5.58 -7.52
CA TYR A 86 -1.96 4.95 -8.22
C TYR A 86 -1.09 5.96 -8.97
N GLN A 87 -1.65 7.03 -9.52
CA GLN A 87 -0.88 8.12 -10.13
C GLN A 87 0.05 8.80 -9.12
N LEU A 88 -0.46 9.05 -7.90
CA LEU A 88 0.36 9.62 -6.82
C LEU A 88 1.46 8.64 -6.39
N ARG A 89 1.14 7.35 -6.23
CA ARG A 89 2.14 6.32 -5.93
C ARG A 89 3.20 6.23 -7.00
N ALA A 90 2.83 6.18 -8.27
CA ALA A 90 3.78 6.10 -9.38
C ALA A 90 4.78 7.25 -9.34
N ALA A 91 4.31 8.49 -9.16
CA ALA A 91 5.16 9.66 -9.09
C ALA A 91 6.14 9.61 -7.89
N LEU A 92 5.66 9.19 -6.71
CA LEU A 92 6.48 9.15 -5.50
C LEU A 92 7.44 7.95 -5.52
N GLU A 93 6.98 6.76 -5.91
CA GLU A 93 7.81 5.55 -5.93
C GLU A 93 8.87 5.60 -7.03
N GLY A 94 8.53 6.14 -8.21
CA GLY A 94 9.51 6.44 -9.26
C GLY A 94 10.57 7.43 -8.78
N THR A 95 10.18 8.46 -8.02
CA THR A 95 11.12 9.40 -7.41
C THR A 95 11.99 8.71 -6.35
N ALA A 96 11.45 7.76 -5.56
CA ALA A 96 12.25 6.99 -4.60
C ALA A 96 13.36 6.18 -5.30
N CYS A 97 13.05 5.50 -6.40
CA CYS A 97 14.04 4.79 -7.20
C CYS A 97 15.15 5.73 -7.73
N MET A 98 14.75 6.88 -8.28
CA MET A 98 15.71 7.88 -8.75
C MET A 98 16.65 8.34 -7.62
N LEU A 99 16.12 8.62 -6.42
CA LEU A 99 16.92 9.03 -5.27
C LEU A 99 17.86 7.91 -4.79
N CYS A 100 17.48 6.64 -4.83
CA CYS A 100 18.38 5.52 -4.55
C CYS A 100 19.63 5.54 -5.44
N CYS A 101 19.46 5.82 -6.74
CA CYS A 101 20.57 5.94 -7.67
C CYS A 101 21.43 7.18 -7.37
N GLN A 102 20.81 8.34 -7.17
CA GLN A 102 21.51 9.62 -6.94
C GLN A 102 22.29 9.62 -5.63
N ASN A 103 21.75 8.99 -4.59
CA ASN A 103 22.37 8.90 -3.27
C ASN A 103 23.37 7.72 -3.15
N ASN A 104 23.59 6.97 -4.22
CA ASN A 104 24.40 5.75 -4.23
C ASN A 104 24.02 4.79 -3.08
N ALA A 105 22.72 4.58 -2.86
CA ALA A 105 22.17 3.84 -1.74
C ALA A 105 22.67 2.37 -1.73
N ASP A 106 22.75 1.76 -0.54
CA ASP A 106 22.96 0.32 -0.41
C ASP A 106 21.70 -0.43 -0.89
N LEU A 107 21.86 -1.28 -1.90
CA LEU A 107 20.79 -2.05 -2.52
C LEU A 107 20.69 -3.49 -2.00
N SER A 108 21.51 -3.88 -1.03
CA SER A 108 21.62 -5.27 -0.55
C SER A 108 20.28 -5.84 -0.07
N LYS A 109 19.50 -5.04 0.66
CA LYS A 109 18.19 -5.44 1.15
C LYS A 109 17.16 -5.56 0.03
N ILE A 110 17.18 -4.63 -0.95
CA ILE A 110 16.31 -4.67 -2.13
C ILE A 110 16.60 -5.94 -2.94
N LYS A 111 17.90 -6.25 -3.16
CA LYS A 111 18.33 -7.49 -3.81
C LYS A 111 17.78 -8.71 -3.08
N ASN A 112 17.94 -8.76 -1.76
CA ASN A 112 17.44 -9.87 -0.96
C ASN A 112 15.92 -10.06 -1.10
N CYS A 113 15.13 -8.99 -1.19
CA CYS A 113 13.69 -9.08 -1.44
C CYS A 113 13.39 -9.72 -2.80
N VAL A 114 14.12 -9.31 -3.86
CA VAL A 114 13.96 -9.87 -5.21
C VAL A 114 14.33 -11.36 -5.24
N ASP A 115 15.48 -11.73 -4.66
CA ASP A 115 15.96 -13.10 -4.65
C ASP A 115 15.04 -14.04 -3.85
N THR A 116 14.56 -13.58 -2.67
CA THR A 116 13.65 -14.37 -1.82
C THR A 116 12.29 -14.59 -2.49
N ALA A 117 11.74 -13.57 -3.15
CA ALA A 117 10.49 -13.69 -3.89
C ALA A 117 10.64 -14.64 -5.08
N GLU A 118 11.75 -14.59 -5.81
CA GLU A 118 12.05 -15.50 -6.92
C GLU A 118 12.14 -16.95 -6.46
N GLU A 119 12.83 -17.21 -5.36
CA GLU A 119 12.95 -18.56 -4.78
C GLU A 119 11.57 -19.08 -4.36
N ALA A 120 10.75 -18.28 -3.67
CA ALA A 120 9.41 -18.67 -3.28
C ALA A 120 8.52 -19.01 -4.48
N LEU A 121 8.55 -18.19 -5.53
CA LEU A 121 7.77 -18.41 -6.76
C LEU A 121 8.24 -19.63 -7.54
N SER A 122 9.54 -19.94 -7.55
CA SER A 122 10.07 -21.16 -8.18
C SER A 122 9.50 -22.45 -7.56
N HIS A 123 9.10 -22.37 -6.30
CA HIS A 123 8.41 -23.45 -5.55
C HIS A 123 6.88 -23.31 -5.54
N GLN A 124 6.31 -22.41 -6.35
CA GLN A 124 4.87 -22.10 -6.42
C GLN A 124 4.26 -21.68 -5.07
N GLN A 125 5.08 -21.07 -4.20
CA GLN A 125 4.66 -20.57 -2.90
C GLN A 125 4.16 -19.13 -3.04
N THR A 126 2.87 -18.95 -3.33
CA THR A 126 2.26 -17.62 -3.53
C THR A 126 1.71 -17.01 -2.24
N GLY A 127 1.40 -17.82 -1.23
CA GLY A 127 0.69 -17.37 -0.02
C GLY A 127 1.34 -16.23 0.77
N ASN A 128 2.64 -15.98 0.58
CA ASN A 128 3.38 -14.88 1.21
C ASN A 128 3.81 -13.81 0.19
N TYR A 129 3.37 -13.89 -1.07
CA TYR A 129 3.86 -12.95 -2.10
C TYR A 129 3.51 -11.50 -1.79
N THR A 130 2.36 -11.25 -1.18
CA THR A 130 1.97 -9.90 -0.71
C THR A 130 3.02 -9.30 0.22
N ASP A 131 3.59 -10.10 1.13
CA ASP A 131 4.62 -9.65 2.07
C ASP A 131 5.96 -9.38 1.35
N TYR A 132 6.33 -10.21 0.38
CA TYR A 132 7.53 -9.99 -0.44
C TYR A 132 7.40 -8.74 -1.31
N ASN A 133 6.26 -8.56 -1.95
CA ASN A 133 5.93 -7.37 -2.73
C ASN A 133 6.02 -6.11 -1.88
N GLN A 134 5.39 -6.11 -0.70
CA GLN A 134 5.46 -5.00 0.24
C GLN A 134 6.89 -4.70 0.67
N SER A 135 7.66 -5.72 1.03
CA SER A 135 9.05 -5.57 1.47
C SER A 135 9.93 -4.94 0.39
N PHE A 136 9.78 -5.35 -0.87
CA PHE A 136 10.52 -4.78 -2.00
C PHE A 136 10.30 -3.26 -2.12
N HIS A 137 9.06 -2.81 -2.13
CA HIS A 137 8.73 -1.39 -2.21
C HIS A 137 9.24 -0.64 -0.98
N PHE A 138 9.01 -1.18 0.21
CA PHE A 138 9.43 -0.56 1.46
C PHE A 138 10.95 -0.35 1.54
N GLU A 139 11.76 -1.33 1.14
CA GLU A 139 13.22 -1.22 1.14
C GLU A 139 13.71 -0.16 0.13
N ILE A 140 13.02 0.05 -0.99
CA ILE A 140 13.31 1.15 -1.92
C ILE A 140 13.01 2.51 -1.26
N TRP A 141 11.85 2.64 -0.59
CA TRP A 141 11.51 3.90 0.08
C TRP A 141 12.50 4.24 1.18
N GLU A 142 12.93 3.24 1.96
CA GLU A 142 13.93 3.40 3.00
C GLU A 142 15.30 3.81 2.40
N ALA A 143 15.74 3.10 1.35
CA ALA A 143 16.99 3.36 0.65
C ALA A 143 17.03 4.73 -0.05
N SER A 144 15.87 5.30 -0.42
CA SER A 144 15.80 6.64 -1.00
C SER A 144 16.36 7.74 -0.09
N GLY A 145 16.40 7.49 1.24
CA GLY A 145 16.85 8.45 2.24
C GLY A 145 15.86 9.60 2.50
N ASN A 146 14.68 9.61 1.88
CA ASN A 146 13.65 10.62 2.07
C ASN A 146 12.58 10.15 3.07
N GLU A 147 12.78 10.45 4.33
CA GLU A 147 11.91 10.01 5.42
C GLU A 147 10.45 10.51 5.26
N LYS A 148 10.26 11.74 4.81
CA LYS A 148 8.90 12.26 4.57
C LYS A 148 8.17 11.49 3.48
N MET A 149 8.86 11.19 2.38
CA MET A 149 8.31 10.44 1.26
C MET A 149 8.01 8.99 1.67
N ARG A 150 8.93 8.34 2.39
CA ARG A 150 8.72 7.01 2.97
C ARG A 150 7.46 6.95 3.85
N ASN A 151 7.27 7.94 4.73
CA ASN A 151 6.11 7.97 5.61
C ASN A 151 4.81 8.13 4.81
N LEU A 152 4.80 9.03 3.82
CA LEU A 152 3.63 9.24 2.95
C LEU A 152 3.32 7.99 2.11
N LEU A 153 4.33 7.34 1.54
CA LEU A 153 4.16 6.08 0.79
C LEU A 153 3.66 4.95 1.68
N SER A 154 4.10 4.88 2.95
CA SER A 154 3.60 3.90 3.92
C SER A 154 2.12 4.14 4.24
N GLU A 155 1.68 5.41 4.34
CA GLU A 155 0.26 5.74 4.49
C GLU A 155 -0.56 5.34 3.25
N LEU A 156 -0.06 5.64 2.06
CA LEU A 156 -0.70 5.26 0.79
C LEU A 156 -0.77 3.74 0.61
N TRP A 157 0.28 3.00 0.96
CA TRP A 157 0.30 1.54 0.86
C TRP A 157 -0.80 0.88 1.67
N ASN A 158 -1.02 1.36 2.89
CA ASN A 158 -2.12 0.87 3.74
C ASN A 158 -3.50 1.30 3.22
N GLY A 159 -3.55 2.16 2.18
CA GLY A 159 -4.75 2.75 1.63
C GLY A 159 -5.57 1.82 0.74
N LEU A 160 -4.98 1.26 -0.28
CA LEU A 160 -5.68 0.47 -1.29
C LEU A 160 -4.84 -0.76 -1.65
N SER A 161 -4.78 -1.73 -0.74
CA SER A 161 -4.31 -3.08 -1.10
C SER A 161 -5.48 -3.80 -1.78
N ILE A 162 -5.55 -3.66 -3.09
CA ILE A 162 -6.66 -4.15 -3.89
C ILE A 162 -6.36 -5.60 -4.27
N GLY A 163 -7.25 -6.53 -3.89
CA GLY A 163 -7.27 -7.88 -4.42
C GLY A 163 -7.45 -7.83 -5.94
N VAL A 164 -6.78 -8.67 -6.69
CA VAL A 164 -6.88 -8.75 -8.15
C VAL A 164 -7.58 -10.05 -8.49
N GLU A 165 -8.46 -10.03 -9.51
CA GLU A 165 -9.17 -11.22 -10.02
C GLU A 165 -8.24 -12.20 -10.77
N MET A 166 -7.00 -11.78 -11.09
CA MET A 166 -5.96 -12.67 -11.61
C MET A 166 -5.64 -13.79 -10.62
N SER A 167 -5.25 -14.95 -11.11
CA SER A 167 -4.69 -15.96 -10.22
C SER A 167 -3.54 -15.33 -9.43
N GLU A 168 -3.46 -15.61 -8.13
CA GLU A 168 -2.38 -15.09 -7.26
C GLU A 168 -1.01 -15.35 -7.87
N LEU A 169 -0.86 -16.48 -8.57
CA LEU A 169 0.40 -16.85 -9.22
C LEU A 169 0.72 -15.96 -10.43
N ASP A 170 -0.24 -15.70 -11.32
CA ASP A 170 0.02 -14.86 -12.51
C ASP A 170 0.34 -13.42 -12.11
N TYR A 171 -0.39 -12.87 -11.13
CA TYR A 171 -0.08 -11.57 -10.57
C TYR A 171 1.32 -11.51 -9.98
N ALA A 172 1.69 -12.51 -9.17
CA ALA A 172 2.98 -12.60 -8.54
C ALA A 172 4.13 -12.72 -9.56
N LEU A 173 3.97 -13.56 -10.59
CA LEU A 173 4.97 -13.73 -11.65
C LEU A 173 5.17 -12.44 -12.45
N ASN A 174 4.08 -11.75 -12.83
CA ASN A 174 4.15 -10.49 -13.53
C ASN A 174 4.87 -9.42 -12.70
N SER A 175 4.44 -9.23 -11.45
CA SER A 175 5.05 -8.25 -10.54
C SER A 175 6.53 -8.56 -10.29
N GLN A 176 6.88 -9.83 -10.08
CA GLN A 176 8.28 -10.23 -9.87
C GLN A 176 9.15 -9.97 -11.10
N SER A 177 8.63 -10.22 -12.31
CA SER A 177 9.33 -9.88 -13.56
C SER A 177 9.61 -8.38 -13.66
N GLU A 178 8.69 -7.54 -13.24
CA GLU A 178 8.85 -6.09 -13.22
C GLU A 178 9.81 -5.64 -12.12
N HIS A 179 9.73 -6.22 -10.91
CA HIS A 179 10.68 -5.95 -9.82
C HIS A 179 12.12 -6.23 -10.23
N LYS A 180 12.37 -7.31 -10.97
CA LYS A 180 13.70 -7.63 -11.52
C LYS A 180 14.21 -6.55 -12.47
N LYS A 181 13.34 -5.96 -13.31
CA LYS A 181 13.71 -4.85 -14.20
C LYS A 181 14.03 -3.58 -13.43
N ILE A 182 13.20 -3.26 -12.43
CA ILE A 182 13.43 -2.12 -11.54
C ILE A 182 14.78 -2.30 -10.83
N TYR A 183 15.03 -3.48 -10.25
CA TYR A 183 16.29 -3.76 -9.57
C TYR A 183 17.48 -3.65 -10.50
N ALA A 184 17.41 -4.20 -11.72
CA ALA A 184 18.50 -4.10 -12.71
C ALA A 184 18.83 -2.64 -13.06
N ALA A 185 17.84 -1.77 -13.18
CA ALA A 185 18.06 -0.35 -13.41
C ALA A 185 18.67 0.35 -12.18
N LEU A 186 18.25 -0.02 -10.96
CA LEU A 186 18.85 0.46 -9.71
C LEU A 186 20.32 0.03 -9.58
N GLU A 187 20.63 -1.22 -9.89
CA GLU A 187 21.99 -1.80 -9.85
C GLU A 187 22.90 -1.11 -10.87
N ALA A 188 22.39 -0.83 -12.07
CA ALA A 188 23.09 -0.04 -13.09
C ALA A 188 23.21 1.46 -12.72
N ARG A 189 22.60 1.92 -11.63
CA ARG A 189 22.54 3.32 -11.21
C ARG A 189 21.91 4.24 -12.26
N ASP A 190 21.06 3.68 -13.14
CA ASP A 190 20.30 4.46 -14.10
C ASP A 190 19.05 5.05 -13.44
N ALA A 191 19.18 6.29 -12.98
CA ALA A 191 18.13 6.99 -12.27
C ALA A 191 16.85 7.19 -13.10
N MET A 192 16.98 7.39 -14.39
CA MET A 192 15.84 7.61 -15.28
C MET A 192 15.15 6.29 -15.64
N ALA A 193 15.91 5.25 -15.93
CA ALA A 193 15.36 3.93 -16.20
C ALA A 193 14.68 3.34 -14.95
N SER A 194 15.30 3.45 -13.77
CA SER A 194 14.72 2.93 -12.53
C SER A 194 13.41 3.62 -12.17
N ARG A 195 13.33 4.93 -12.38
CA ARG A 195 12.09 5.70 -12.25
C ARG A 195 11.02 5.21 -13.22
N ALA A 196 11.36 5.11 -14.50
CA ALA A 196 10.41 4.74 -15.55
C ALA A 196 9.85 3.31 -15.35
N GLU A 197 10.69 2.34 -14.98
CA GLU A 197 10.24 0.97 -14.72
C GLU A 197 9.35 0.89 -13.48
N MET A 198 9.62 1.66 -12.42
CA MET A 198 8.74 1.73 -11.25
C MET A 198 7.40 2.38 -11.59
N GLU A 199 7.39 3.53 -12.29
CA GLU A 199 6.15 4.19 -12.70
C GLU A 199 5.30 3.24 -13.56
N LYS A 200 5.89 2.51 -14.50
CA LYS A 200 5.21 1.52 -15.32
C LYS A 200 4.61 0.38 -14.50
N HIS A 201 5.36 -0.16 -13.53
CA HIS A 201 4.89 -1.20 -12.62
C HIS A 201 3.66 -0.75 -11.83
N ILE A 202 3.69 0.44 -11.25
CA ILE A 202 2.57 0.98 -10.46
C ILE A 202 1.36 1.27 -11.36
N LEU A 203 1.55 1.79 -12.56
CA LEU A 203 0.45 2.07 -13.50
C LEU A 203 -0.17 0.78 -14.05
N ARG A 204 0.61 -0.28 -14.29
CA ARG A 204 0.03 -1.60 -14.62
C ARG A 204 -0.84 -2.11 -13.46
N SER A 205 -0.36 -1.97 -12.22
CA SER A 205 -1.14 -2.36 -11.04
C SER A 205 -2.43 -1.54 -10.89
N MET A 206 -2.45 -0.28 -11.37
CA MET A 206 -3.67 0.51 -11.48
C MET A 206 -4.67 -0.12 -12.47
N ASP A 207 -4.20 -0.54 -13.64
CA ASP A 207 -5.06 -1.14 -14.68
C ASP A 207 -5.66 -2.47 -14.19
N ASP A 208 -4.87 -3.30 -13.49
CA ASP A 208 -5.36 -4.51 -12.84
C ASP A 208 -6.46 -4.18 -11.80
N ALA A 209 -6.24 -3.15 -10.98
CA ALA A 209 -7.20 -2.70 -10.00
C ALA A 209 -8.50 -2.19 -10.64
N LEU A 210 -8.41 -1.40 -11.70
CA LEU A 210 -9.59 -0.92 -12.44
C LEU A 210 -10.39 -2.08 -13.01
N THR A 211 -9.73 -3.09 -13.59
CA THR A 211 -10.40 -4.28 -14.14
C THR A 211 -11.15 -5.07 -13.06
N TYR A 212 -10.64 -5.10 -11.82
CA TYR A 212 -11.28 -5.80 -10.71
C TYR A 212 -12.50 -5.07 -10.14
N TYR A 213 -12.50 -3.72 -10.15
CA TYR A 213 -13.54 -2.93 -9.46
C TYR A 213 -14.66 -2.44 -10.37
N LEU A 214 -14.43 -2.35 -11.68
CA LEU A 214 -15.39 -1.87 -12.67
C LEU A 214 -15.94 -3.01 -13.53
#